data_2ad719a3e482bb26eb19a75132a5c496
#
_entry.id   2ad719a3e482bb26eb19a75132a5c496
#
_cell.length_a   1.000
_cell.length_b   1.000
_cell.length_c   1.000
_cell.angle_alpha   90.00
_cell.angle_beta   90.00
_cell.angle_gamma   90.00
#
_symmetry.space_group_name_H-M   'P 1'
#
loop_
_entity.id
_entity.type
_entity.pdbx_description
1 polymer ?
#
loop_
_entity_poly.entity_id
_entity_poly.type
_entity_poly.pdbx_seq_one_letter_code
_entity_poly.pdbx_strand_id
1 'polypeptide(L)'
;MRILFLGDVIGISGCSKLMNNLMDEIKSKKIDFVIVNGENAASQGVGLTKEICLDFFNCGVDVITTGNHVWDQKEIMEYIDKENRSLRPKNLFEPAPGKGFNIYN
;
A
#
# COMPACT_ATOMS: atom_id res chain seq x y z
N MET A 1 -2.74 21.19 -3.58
CA MET A 1 -2.75 19.77 -3.15
C MET A 1 -1.37 19.36 -2.69
N ARG A 2 -1.29 18.70 -1.52
CA ARG A 2 -0.04 18.15 -0.98
C ARG A 2 -0.15 16.64 -0.93
N ILE A 3 0.76 15.96 -1.61
CA ILE A 3 0.81 14.50 -1.67
C ILE A 3 2.03 14.02 -0.88
N LEU A 4 1.82 13.06 0.01
CA LEU A 4 2.89 12.36 0.71
C LEU A 4 3.07 10.99 0.05
N PHE A 5 4.29 10.70 -0.41
CA PHE A 5 4.65 9.38 -0.94
C PHE A 5 5.67 8.74 0.00
N LEU A 6 5.35 7.56 0.51
CA LEU A 6 6.20 6.79 1.42
C LEU A 6 6.62 5.47 0.77
N GLY A 7 7.86 5.20 0.76
CA GLY A 7 8.42 3.94 0.28
C GLY A 7 9.82 3.76 0.86
N ASP A 8 10.34 2.66 0.89
CA ASP A 8 9.76 1.33 0.80
C ASP A 8 9.42 0.86 2.23
N VAL A 9 8.18 0.52 2.53
CA VAL A 9 7.80 0.08 3.89
C VAL A 9 8.12 -1.41 4.02
N ILE A 10 9.07 -1.73 4.89
CA ILE A 10 9.60 -3.09 5.02
C ILE A 10 9.27 -3.68 6.39
N GLY A 11 8.51 -4.79 6.37
CA GLY A 11 8.30 -5.64 7.53
C GLY A 11 7.58 -4.97 8.70
N ILE A 12 7.64 -5.62 9.85
CA ILE A 12 6.93 -5.19 11.07
C ILE A 12 7.39 -3.82 11.53
N SER A 13 8.69 -3.55 11.53
CA SER A 13 9.24 -2.28 12.01
C SER A 13 8.83 -1.11 11.11
N GLY A 14 8.84 -1.31 9.79
CA GLY A 14 8.39 -0.31 8.83
C GLY A 14 6.90 0.01 9.00
N CYS A 15 6.07 -1.02 9.10
CA CYS A 15 4.64 -0.86 9.34
C CYS A 15 4.35 -0.14 10.66
N SER A 16 5.02 -0.51 11.75
CA SER A 16 4.84 0.14 13.04
C SER A 16 5.22 1.61 13.02
N LYS A 17 6.33 1.94 12.39
CA LYS A 17 6.79 3.32 12.24
C LYS A 17 5.78 4.17 11.48
N LEU A 18 5.25 3.64 10.38
CA LEU A 18 4.23 4.31 9.60
C LEU A 18 2.95 4.52 10.41
N MET A 19 2.39 3.45 10.99
CA MET A 19 1.13 3.51 11.71
C MET A 19 1.19 4.43 12.94
N ASN A 20 2.33 4.49 13.62
CA ASN A 20 2.49 5.31 14.81
C ASN A 20 2.68 6.81 14.52
N ASN A 21 3.06 7.18 13.31
CA ASN A 21 3.45 8.56 13.00
C ASN A 21 2.64 9.23 11.90
N LEU A 22 1.97 8.47 11.04
CA LEU A 22 1.36 9.00 9.82
C LEU A 22 0.30 10.07 10.08
N MET A 23 -0.58 9.86 11.06
CA MET A 23 -1.65 10.82 11.38
C MET A 23 -1.10 12.18 11.79
N ASP A 24 -0.03 12.20 12.59
CA ASP A 24 0.61 13.44 13.02
C ASP A 24 1.26 14.16 11.83
N GLU A 25 1.88 13.43 10.93
CA GLU A 25 2.47 13.99 9.71
C GLU A 25 1.39 14.59 8.78
N ILE A 26 0.28 13.87 8.60
CA ILE A 26 -0.84 14.37 7.81
C ILE A 26 -1.35 15.70 8.35
N LYS A 27 -1.57 15.78 9.65
CA LYS A 27 -2.08 16.99 10.30
C LYS A 27 -1.08 18.13 10.25
N SER A 28 0.16 17.89 10.68
CA SER A 28 1.19 18.94 10.79
C SER A 28 1.58 19.54 9.45
N LYS A 29 1.62 18.71 8.39
CA LYS A 29 2.02 19.14 7.05
C LYS A 29 0.84 19.46 6.13
N LYS A 30 -0.39 19.29 6.61
CA LYS A 30 -1.63 19.51 5.82
C LYS A 30 -1.60 18.69 4.53
N ILE A 31 -1.36 17.38 4.68
CA ILE A 31 -1.32 16.45 3.55
C ILE A 31 -2.75 16.14 3.09
N ASP A 32 -2.97 16.21 1.79
CA ASP A 32 -4.28 15.94 1.17
C ASP A 32 -4.42 14.49 0.70
N PHE A 33 -3.30 13.83 0.34
CA PHE A 33 -3.35 12.49 -0.24
C PHE A 33 -2.07 11.72 0.10
N VAL A 34 -2.21 10.46 0.53
CA VAL A 34 -1.10 9.60 0.98
C VAL A 34 -0.99 8.36 0.12
N ILE A 35 0.17 8.16 -0.49
CA ILE A 35 0.52 6.98 -1.27
C ILE A 35 1.64 6.23 -0.56
N VAL A 36 1.51 4.92 -0.41
CA VAL A 36 2.52 4.07 0.24
C VAL A 36 2.92 2.95 -0.70
N ASN A 37 4.23 2.74 -0.90
CA ASN A 37 4.69 1.49 -1.50
C ASN A 37 4.76 0.43 -0.39
N GLY A 38 3.93 -0.60 -0.50
CA GLY A 38 3.77 -1.67 0.49
C GLY A 38 4.21 -3.04 0.00
N GLU A 39 4.96 -3.14 -1.10
CA GLU A 39 5.32 -4.44 -1.67
C GLU A 39 6.15 -5.33 -0.73
N ASN A 40 6.81 -4.75 0.27
CA ASN A 40 7.66 -5.46 1.23
C ASN A 40 7.14 -5.34 2.68
N ALA A 41 5.89 -4.96 2.87
CA ALA A 41 5.32 -4.66 4.19
C ALA A 41 5.04 -5.88 5.06
N ALA A 42 4.86 -7.07 4.47
CA ALA A 42 4.61 -8.30 5.21
C ALA A 42 5.73 -8.62 6.21
N SER A 43 5.39 -9.36 7.27
CA SER A 43 6.34 -9.68 8.35
C SER A 43 7.63 -10.36 7.87
N GLN A 44 7.56 -11.07 6.75
CA GLN A 44 8.71 -11.69 6.10
C GLN A 44 9.64 -10.69 5.40
N GLY A 45 9.22 -9.42 5.29
CA GLY A 45 9.98 -8.38 4.57
C GLY A 45 9.75 -8.35 3.06
N VAL A 46 8.88 -9.21 2.54
CA VAL A 46 8.46 -9.28 1.14
C VAL A 46 6.97 -9.59 1.04
N GLY A 47 6.30 -8.92 0.11
CA GLY A 47 4.87 -9.09 -0.12
C GLY A 47 4.00 -8.19 0.73
N LEU A 48 2.70 -8.26 0.48
CA LEU A 48 1.66 -7.47 1.11
C LEU A 48 0.50 -8.38 1.49
N THR A 49 -0.15 -8.12 2.62
CA THR A 49 -1.31 -8.89 3.08
C THR A 49 -2.55 -8.00 3.14
N LYS A 50 -3.73 -8.62 3.10
CA LYS A 50 -5.01 -7.92 3.32
C LYS A 50 -5.02 -7.17 4.65
N GLU A 51 -4.56 -7.81 5.72
CA GLU A 51 -4.52 -7.20 7.06
C GLU A 51 -3.71 -5.91 7.07
N ILE A 52 -2.52 -5.93 6.46
CA ILE A 52 -1.67 -4.73 6.36
C ILE A 52 -2.35 -3.65 5.54
N CYS A 53 -3.01 -4.00 4.43
CA CYS A 53 -3.78 -3.03 3.65
C CYS A 53 -4.83 -2.33 4.50
N LEU A 54 -5.61 -3.10 5.26
CA LEU A 54 -6.64 -2.54 6.14
C LEU A 54 -6.05 -1.63 7.22
N ASP A 55 -4.95 -2.04 7.84
CA ASP A 55 -4.24 -1.24 8.83
C ASP A 55 -3.76 0.08 8.24
N PHE A 56 -3.19 0.04 7.04
CA PHE A 56 -2.71 1.24 6.34
C PHE A 56 -3.86 2.20 6.01
N PHE A 57 -4.95 1.69 5.46
CA PHE A 57 -6.12 2.53 5.16
C PHE A 57 -6.72 3.13 6.42
N ASN A 58 -6.78 2.38 7.51
CA ASN A 58 -7.31 2.87 8.79
C ASN A 58 -6.44 3.96 9.42
N CYS A 59 -5.14 4.01 9.12
CA CYS A 59 -4.26 5.05 9.66
C CYS A 59 -4.07 6.27 8.74
N GLY A 60 -4.75 6.29 7.58
CA GLY A 60 -4.77 7.46 6.71
C GLY A 60 -4.08 7.30 5.36
N VAL A 61 -3.69 6.10 4.97
CA VAL A 61 -3.19 5.82 3.63
C VAL A 61 -4.37 5.80 2.64
N ASP A 62 -4.23 6.49 1.52
CA ASP A 62 -5.25 6.54 0.47
C ASP A 62 -5.03 5.47 -0.60
N VAL A 63 -3.77 5.23 -0.98
CA VAL A 63 -3.42 4.26 -2.03
C VAL A 63 -2.15 3.50 -1.65
N ILE A 64 -2.17 2.19 -1.89
CA ILE A 64 -0.99 1.32 -1.75
C ILE A 64 -0.53 0.90 -3.14
N THR A 65 0.74 1.17 -3.45
CA THR A 65 1.41 0.64 -4.64
C THR A 65 2.25 -0.57 -4.29
N THR A 66 2.54 -1.40 -5.27
CA THR A 66 3.35 -2.60 -5.12
C THR A 66 4.41 -2.69 -6.22
N GLY A 67 5.14 -3.79 -6.26
CA GLY A 67 6.18 -4.06 -7.22
C GLY A 67 6.32 -5.55 -7.50
N ASN A 68 7.54 -6.00 -7.79
CA ASN A 68 7.81 -7.39 -8.15
C ASN A 68 7.48 -8.41 -7.05
N HIS A 69 7.36 -7.97 -5.79
CA HIS A 69 6.99 -8.85 -4.66
C HIS A 69 5.49 -8.91 -4.38
N VAL A 70 4.65 -8.34 -5.25
CA VAL A 70 3.19 -8.24 -5.03
C VAL A 70 2.52 -9.59 -4.73
N TRP A 71 3.00 -10.68 -5.32
CA TRP A 71 2.43 -12.03 -5.16
C TRP A 71 3.13 -12.90 -4.13
N ASP A 72 4.13 -12.41 -3.41
CA ASP A 72 4.90 -13.22 -2.47
C ASP A 72 4.05 -13.73 -1.31
N GLN A 73 3.03 -12.97 -0.90
CA GLN A 73 1.97 -13.43 0.00
C GLN A 73 0.73 -13.73 -0.85
N LYS A 74 0.49 -14.99 -1.15
CA LYS A 74 -0.52 -15.42 -2.15
C LYS A 74 -1.95 -14.98 -1.81
N GLU A 75 -2.28 -14.82 -0.55
CA GLU A 75 -3.60 -14.38 -0.09
C GLU A 75 -4.01 -13.00 -0.65
N ILE A 76 -3.03 -12.18 -1.05
CA ILE A 76 -3.30 -10.86 -1.61
C ILE A 76 -4.08 -10.91 -2.93
N MET A 77 -3.96 -12.01 -3.68
CA MET A 77 -4.54 -12.11 -5.02
C MET A 77 -6.06 -11.89 -5.03
N GLU A 78 -6.78 -12.51 -4.10
CA GLU A 78 -8.24 -12.34 -4.00
C GLU A 78 -8.61 -10.94 -3.52
N TYR A 79 -7.83 -10.39 -2.59
CA TYR A 79 -8.10 -9.09 -2.00
C TYR A 79 -7.85 -7.96 -3.00
N ILE A 80 -6.71 -7.96 -3.67
CA ILE A 80 -6.32 -6.88 -4.58
C ILE A 80 -7.26 -6.78 -5.78
N ASP A 81 -7.88 -7.88 -6.17
CA ASP A 81 -8.84 -7.90 -7.26
C ASP A 81 -10.11 -7.11 -6.94
N LYS A 82 -10.44 -6.99 -5.66
CA LYS A 82 -11.63 -6.29 -5.15
C LYS A 82 -11.32 -4.92 -4.55
N GLU A 83 -10.06 -4.61 -4.27
CA GLU A 83 -9.66 -3.36 -3.61
C GLU A 83 -9.01 -2.38 -4.59
N ASN A 84 -9.75 -1.35 -4.95
CA ASN A 84 -9.31 -0.35 -5.93
C ASN A 84 -8.18 0.56 -5.44
N ARG A 85 -7.88 0.56 -4.15
CA ARG A 85 -6.83 1.39 -3.55
C ARG A 85 -5.49 0.65 -3.41
N SER A 86 -5.44 -0.63 -3.76
CA SER A 86 -4.21 -1.42 -3.79
C SER A 86 -3.89 -1.76 -5.24
N LEU A 87 -2.74 -1.28 -5.73
CA LEU A 87 -2.37 -1.39 -7.14
C LEU A 87 -1.20 -2.36 -7.34
N ARG A 88 -1.33 -3.23 -8.33
CA ARG A 88 -0.21 -4.04 -8.83
C ARG A 88 0.60 -3.28 -9.88
N PRO A 89 1.83 -3.73 -10.23
CA PRO A 89 2.53 -3.15 -11.38
C PRO A 89 1.72 -3.28 -12.67
N LYS A 90 1.66 -2.20 -13.44
CA LYS A 90 0.89 -2.17 -14.70
C LYS A 90 1.45 -3.11 -15.77
N ASN A 91 2.76 -3.31 -15.76
CA ASN A 91 3.46 -4.16 -16.73
C ASN A 91 3.35 -5.68 -16.45
N LEU A 92 2.62 -6.08 -15.41
CA LEU A 92 2.33 -7.51 -15.20
C LEU A 92 1.39 -8.03 -16.28
N PHE A 93 1.61 -9.30 -16.64
CA PHE A 93 0.86 -9.97 -17.69
C PHE A 93 -0.64 -10.06 -17.35
N GLU A 94 -1.49 -9.72 -18.29
CA GLU A 94 -2.93 -9.93 -18.15
C GLU A 94 -3.27 -11.42 -18.35
N PRO A 95 -4.20 -12.02 -17.59
CA PRO A 95 -5.17 -11.39 -16.67
C PRO A 95 -4.75 -11.41 -15.19
N ALA A 96 -3.61 -10.83 -14.83
CA ALA A 96 -3.20 -10.76 -13.43
C ALA A 96 -4.28 -10.10 -12.56
N PRO A 97 -4.49 -10.57 -11.30
CA PRO A 97 -5.47 -9.97 -10.41
C PRO A 97 -5.19 -8.49 -10.13
N GLY A 98 -6.25 -7.73 -9.90
CA GLY A 98 -6.15 -6.32 -9.54
C GLY A 98 -5.91 -5.37 -10.71
N LYS A 99 -5.67 -4.11 -10.37
CA LYS A 99 -5.45 -3.04 -11.35
C LYS A 99 -4.04 -2.49 -11.25
N GLY A 100 -3.48 -2.09 -12.40
CA GLY A 100 -2.16 -1.46 -12.46
C GLY A 100 -2.20 0.07 -12.38
N PHE A 101 -3.39 0.66 -12.46
CA PHE A 101 -3.60 2.10 -12.27
C PHE A 101 -5.06 2.37 -11.89
N ASN A 102 -5.30 3.55 -11.31
CA ASN A 102 -6.65 4.02 -11.05
C ASN A 102 -6.64 5.56 -10.97
N ILE A 103 -7.84 6.15 -10.97
CA ILE A 103 -8.04 7.59 -10.79
C ILE A 103 -8.85 7.79 -9.51
N TYR A 104 -8.36 8.66 -8.65
CA TYR A 104 -8.99 8.97 -7.36
C TYR A 104 -9.41 10.44 -7.33
N ASN A 105 -10.64 10.67 -6.96
CA ASN A 105 -11.22 12.03 -6.87
C ASN A 105 -11.22 12.55 -5.43
#